data_db4be608ac3249a25556ea18a13c5998
#
_entry.id   db4be608ac3249a25556ea18a13c5998
#
_cell.length_a   1.000
_cell.length_b   1.000
_cell.length_c   1.000
_cell.angle_alpha   90.00
_cell.angle_beta   90.00
_cell.angle_gamma   90.00
#
_symmetry.space_group_name_H-M   'P 1'
#
loop_
_entity.id
_entity.type
_entity.pdbx_description
1 polymer ?
#
loop_
_entity_poly.entity_id
_entity_poly.type
_entity_poly.pdbx_seq_one_letter_code
_entity_poly.pdbx_strand_id
1 'polypeptide(L)'
;MKNTTLSSFANSLVKDYIPKEGPSFSLFRIEILAGLTVALALVPEAIAFAFVAGVAPLSGLYAAFLVGLITAVIGGRPGMISGATGALAVVMVSLVADHGAQYLFATVVLMGILQILSGIFRLGKFIRMVPQPVMLG
;
A
#
# COMPACT_ATOMS: atom_id res chain seq x y z
N MET A 1 -6.23 -28.75 -27.24
CA MET A 1 -4.86 -29.04 -26.81
C MET A 1 -3.99 -27.78 -26.86
N LYS A 2 -4.13 -26.79 -25.95
CA LYS A 2 -3.25 -25.59 -25.93
C LYS A 2 -3.11 -24.91 -24.54
N ASN A 3 -3.61 -25.49 -23.45
CA ASN A 3 -3.57 -24.85 -22.12
C ASN A 3 -2.45 -25.36 -21.21
N THR A 4 -1.63 -26.31 -21.67
CA THR A 4 -0.61 -26.95 -20.85
C THR A 4 0.69 -26.15 -20.78
N THR A 5 0.97 -25.32 -21.79
CA THR A 5 2.24 -24.58 -21.90
C THR A 5 2.28 -23.32 -21.02
N LEU A 6 1.17 -22.59 -20.93
CA LEU A 6 1.11 -21.37 -20.12
C LEU A 6 1.07 -21.67 -18.61
N SER A 7 0.37 -22.73 -18.21
CA SER A 7 0.34 -23.15 -16.79
C SER A 7 1.69 -23.73 -16.36
N SER A 8 2.38 -24.45 -17.24
CA SER A 8 3.73 -24.95 -16.99
C SER A 8 4.74 -23.82 -16.87
N PHE A 9 4.64 -22.79 -17.76
CA PHE A 9 5.50 -21.62 -17.71
C PHE A 9 5.25 -20.77 -16.47
N ALA A 10 3.99 -20.55 -16.11
CA ALA A 10 3.63 -19.84 -14.88
C ALA A 10 4.09 -20.59 -13.63
N ASN A 11 3.96 -21.91 -13.58
CA ASN A 11 4.45 -22.72 -12.50
C ASN A 11 5.99 -22.76 -12.39
N SER A 12 6.71 -22.70 -13.51
CA SER A 12 8.16 -22.60 -13.47
C SER A 12 8.61 -21.25 -12.92
N LEU A 13 8.01 -20.15 -13.35
CA LEU A 13 8.31 -18.81 -12.83
C LEU A 13 8.01 -18.70 -11.33
N VAL A 14 6.88 -19.22 -10.88
CA VAL A 14 6.52 -19.21 -9.45
C VAL A 14 7.46 -20.12 -8.63
N LYS A 15 7.89 -21.24 -9.19
CA LYS A 15 8.78 -22.18 -8.50
C LYS A 15 10.21 -21.66 -8.38
N ASP A 16 10.66 -20.85 -9.33
CA ASP A 16 11.97 -20.19 -9.29
C ASP A 16 11.98 -18.96 -8.38
N TYR A 17 10.80 -18.36 -8.12
CA TYR A 17 10.68 -17.17 -7.28
C TYR A 17 10.39 -17.45 -5.80
N ILE A 18 10.02 -18.70 -5.44
CA ILE A 18 9.85 -19.10 -4.03
C ILE A 18 11.13 -19.81 -3.58
N PRO A 19 12.02 -19.17 -2.84
CA PRO A 19 13.19 -19.83 -2.29
C PRO A 19 12.75 -20.92 -1.33
N LYS A 20 13.10 -22.14 -1.62
CA LYS A 20 12.84 -23.31 -0.76
C LYS A 20 13.78 -23.41 0.43
N GLU A 21 14.74 -22.51 0.52
CA GLU A 21 15.74 -22.49 1.59
C GLU A 21 15.51 -21.26 2.46
N GLY A 22 15.73 -21.43 3.78
CA GLY A 22 15.55 -20.39 4.79
C GLY A 22 16.33 -19.09 4.48
N PRO A 23 16.36 -18.12 5.38
CA PRO A 23 16.85 -16.76 5.10
C PRO A 23 18.28 -16.80 4.57
N SER A 24 18.41 -16.75 3.25
CA SER A 24 19.69 -16.70 2.55
C SER A 24 20.11 -15.24 2.40
N PHE A 25 21.41 -14.98 2.50
CA PHE A 25 21.98 -13.62 2.32
C PHE A 25 21.60 -13.01 0.96
N SER A 26 21.40 -13.83 -0.05
CA SER A 26 20.91 -13.39 -1.37
C SER A 26 19.49 -12.85 -1.33
N LEU A 27 18.59 -13.48 -0.57
CA LEU A 27 17.23 -13.00 -0.31
C LEU A 27 17.23 -11.64 0.37
N PHE A 28 18.03 -11.49 1.41
CA PHE A 28 18.14 -10.23 2.15
C PHE A 28 18.58 -9.06 1.25
N ARG A 29 19.53 -9.30 0.34
CA ARG A 29 19.94 -8.28 -0.64
C ARG A 29 18.82 -7.90 -1.61
N ILE A 30 18.05 -8.87 -2.09
CA ILE A 30 16.91 -8.63 -2.99
C ILE A 30 15.83 -7.82 -2.27
N GLU A 31 15.51 -8.18 -1.04
CA GLU A 31 14.51 -7.45 -0.22
C GLU A 31 14.94 -6.00 0.07
N ILE A 32 16.21 -5.76 0.37
CA ILE A 32 16.72 -4.40 0.56
C ILE A 32 16.65 -3.59 -0.74
N LEU A 33 17.06 -4.17 -1.86
CA LEU A 33 17.02 -3.47 -3.15
C LEU A 33 15.57 -3.17 -3.57
N ALA A 34 14.67 -4.12 -3.37
CA ALA A 34 13.23 -3.92 -3.62
C ALA A 34 12.67 -2.80 -2.72
N GLY A 35 12.96 -2.84 -1.43
CA GLY A 35 12.56 -1.79 -0.49
C GLY A 35 13.11 -0.41 -0.85
N LEU A 36 14.37 -0.34 -1.26
CA LEU A 36 15.00 0.92 -1.69
C LEU A 36 14.33 1.48 -2.96
N THR A 37 14.05 0.62 -3.94
CA THR A 37 13.37 1.02 -5.17
C THR A 37 11.99 1.60 -4.88
N VAL A 38 11.23 0.95 -4.01
CA VAL A 38 9.91 1.41 -3.58
C VAL A 38 10.02 2.73 -2.81
N ALA A 39 10.98 2.86 -1.90
CA ALA A 39 11.19 4.09 -1.15
C ALA A 39 11.48 5.28 -2.08
N LEU A 40 12.32 5.08 -3.11
CA LEU A 40 12.61 6.12 -4.11
C LEU A 40 11.37 6.54 -4.92
N ALA A 41 10.44 5.63 -5.17
CA ALA A 41 9.18 5.93 -5.84
C ALA A 41 8.17 6.62 -4.90
N LEU A 42 8.08 6.20 -3.64
CA LEU A 42 7.13 6.74 -2.66
C LEU A 42 7.47 8.15 -2.18
N VAL A 43 8.74 8.54 -2.13
CA VAL A 43 9.13 9.89 -1.69
C VAL A 43 8.51 10.99 -2.55
N PRO A 44 8.70 11.03 -3.89
CA PRO A 44 8.07 12.06 -4.72
C PRO A 44 6.54 11.97 -4.71
N GLU A 45 5.98 10.76 -4.61
CA GLU A 45 4.54 10.56 -4.51
C GLU A 45 3.97 11.15 -3.22
N ALA A 46 4.59 10.89 -2.07
CA ALA A 46 4.18 11.44 -0.78
C ALA A 46 4.23 12.98 -0.76
N ILE A 47 5.26 13.56 -1.37
CA ILE A 47 5.42 15.01 -1.51
C ILE A 47 4.31 15.58 -2.42
N ALA A 48 4.07 14.95 -3.56
CA ALA A 48 3.04 15.40 -4.50
C ALA A 48 1.64 15.38 -3.86
N PHE A 49 1.28 14.33 -3.15
CA PHE A 49 -0.02 14.25 -2.46
C PHE A 49 -0.12 15.20 -1.28
N ALA A 50 0.98 15.49 -0.58
CA ALA A 50 0.98 16.53 0.46
C ALA A 50 0.69 17.91 -0.12
N PHE A 51 1.27 18.25 -1.27
CA PHE A 51 0.96 19.49 -1.99
C PHE A 51 -0.50 19.53 -2.44
N VAL A 52 -1.01 18.45 -3.03
CA VAL A 52 -2.40 18.36 -3.46
C VAL A 52 -3.35 18.52 -2.27
N ALA A 53 -3.04 17.91 -1.13
CA ALA A 53 -3.84 18.02 0.09
C ALA A 53 -3.69 19.37 0.82
N GLY A 54 -2.85 20.30 0.33
CA GLY A 54 -2.63 21.59 0.98
C GLY A 54 -1.89 21.51 2.31
N VAL A 55 -1.14 20.42 2.54
CA VAL A 55 -0.35 20.19 3.76
C VAL A 55 1.13 20.37 3.47
N ALA A 56 1.92 20.74 4.47
CA ALA A 56 3.36 20.87 4.32
C ALA A 56 3.98 19.55 3.81
N PRO A 57 4.82 19.57 2.77
CA PRO A 57 5.40 18.37 2.16
C PRO A 57 6.15 17.49 3.15
N LEU A 58 6.80 18.11 4.11
CA LEU A 58 7.54 17.42 5.17
C LEU A 58 6.61 16.58 6.06
N SER A 59 5.41 17.06 6.35
CA SER A 59 4.41 16.32 7.12
C SER A 59 3.93 15.07 6.37
N GLY A 60 3.74 15.18 5.04
CA GLY A 60 3.40 14.04 4.20
C GLY A 60 4.50 12.98 4.16
N LEU A 61 5.75 13.42 4.11
CA LEU A 61 6.91 12.52 4.11
C LEU A 61 7.06 11.78 5.45
N TYR A 62 6.90 12.47 6.58
CA TYR A 62 6.91 11.84 7.90
C TYR A 62 5.74 10.84 8.07
N ALA A 63 4.55 11.19 7.60
CA ALA A 63 3.40 10.30 7.63
C ALA A 63 3.66 9.02 6.81
N ALA A 64 4.19 9.16 5.60
CA ALA A 64 4.53 8.02 4.75
C ALA A 64 5.60 7.12 5.38
N PHE A 65 6.62 7.71 5.99
CA PHE A 65 7.67 6.98 6.72
C PHE A 65 7.09 6.19 7.90
N LEU A 66 6.30 6.84 8.76
CA LEU A 66 5.71 6.20 9.94
C LEU A 66 4.73 5.08 9.55
N VAL A 67 3.87 5.33 8.58
CA VAL A 67 2.92 4.30 8.10
C VAL A 67 3.67 3.14 7.47
N GLY A 68 4.67 3.39 6.64
CA GLY A 68 5.51 2.36 6.04
C GLY A 68 6.25 1.53 7.09
N LEU A 69 6.82 2.17 8.12
CA LEU A 69 7.51 1.49 9.20
C LEU A 69 6.55 0.62 10.04
N ILE A 70 5.41 1.18 10.45
CA ILE A 70 4.41 0.47 11.25
C ILE A 70 3.87 -0.74 10.49
N THR A 71 3.52 -0.58 9.22
CA THR A 71 3.01 -1.68 8.40
C THR A 71 4.06 -2.75 8.12
N ALA A 72 5.33 -2.37 7.98
CA ALA A 72 6.43 -3.33 7.82
C ALA A 72 6.66 -4.17 9.08
N VAL A 73 6.50 -3.58 10.28
CA VAL A 73 6.77 -4.24 11.56
C VAL A 73 5.55 -5.02 12.07
N ILE A 74 4.35 -4.44 12.01
CA ILE A 74 3.15 -5.01 12.64
C ILE A 74 2.44 -6.01 11.73
N GLY A 75 2.75 -5.99 10.45
CA GLY A 75 2.27 -7.04 9.59
C GLY A 75 1.57 -6.56 8.35
N GLY A 76 1.19 -7.47 7.61
CA GLY A 76 0.69 -7.48 6.27
C GLY A 76 1.15 -8.77 5.63
N ARG A 77 0.94 -8.91 4.37
CA ARG A 77 1.53 -10.00 3.59
C ARG A 77 2.91 -9.56 3.09
N PRO A 78 3.87 -10.48 2.94
CA PRO A 78 5.12 -10.19 2.26
C PRO A 78 4.87 -9.53 0.89
N GLY A 79 5.58 -8.43 0.61
CA GLY A 79 5.40 -7.67 -0.63
C GLY A 79 4.24 -6.66 -0.61
N MET A 80 3.56 -6.47 0.51
CA MET A 80 2.50 -5.47 0.66
C MET A 80 3.10 -4.11 1.00
N ILE A 81 2.67 -3.08 0.27
CA ILE A 81 3.09 -1.70 0.47
C ILE A 81 1.86 -0.89 0.89
N SER A 82 2.02 -0.06 1.91
CA SER A 82 1.02 0.94 2.28
C SER A 82 1.49 2.31 1.80
N GLY A 83 0.69 2.95 0.98
CA GLY A 83 1.01 4.25 0.38
C GLY A 83 -0.21 5.14 0.25
N ALA A 84 0.03 6.38 -0.12
CA ALA A 84 -1.01 7.36 -0.39
C ALA A 84 -1.82 6.96 -1.63
N THR A 85 -3.12 7.30 -1.63
CA THR A 85 -4.01 7.04 -2.77
C THR A 85 -4.50 8.37 -3.33
N GLY A 86 -4.36 8.58 -4.64
CA GLY A 86 -4.79 9.80 -5.32
C GLY A 86 -6.27 10.10 -5.13
N ALA A 87 -7.12 9.08 -5.10
CA ALA A 87 -8.56 9.25 -4.87
C ALA A 87 -8.86 9.89 -3.51
N LEU A 88 -8.15 9.51 -2.45
CA LEU A 88 -8.28 10.12 -1.13
C LEU A 88 -7.71 11.55 -1.11
N ALA A 89 -6.60 11.79 -1.80
CA ALA A 89 -6.00 13.11 -1.87
C ALA A 89 -6.98 14.15 -2.45
N VAL A 90 -7.70 13.81 -3.53
CA VAL A 90 -8.70 14.70 -4.15
C VAL A 90 -9.82 15.07 -3.17
N VAL A 91 -10.34 14.10 -2.41
CA VAL A 91 -11.38 14.37 -1.40
C VAL A 91 -10.86 15.25 -0.27
N MET A 92 -9.59 15.07 0.12
CA MET A 92 -8.97 15.86 1.18
C MET A 92 -8.74 17.32 0.80
N VAL A 93 -8.56 17.62 -0.49
CA VAL A 93 -8.37 19.02 -0.96
C VAL A 93 -9.54 19.91 -0.55
N SER A 94 -10.76 19.48 -0.84
CA SER A 94 -11.96 20.27 -0.47
C SER A 94 -12.10 20.41 1.04
N LEU A 95 -11.82 19.35 1.79
CA LEU A 95 -11.89 19.38 3.23
C LEU A 95 -10.89 20.38 3.85
N VAL A 96 -9.65 20.38 3.34
CA VAL A 96 -8.60 21.31 3.85
C VAL A 96 -8.88 22.74 3.42
N ALA A 97 -9.41 22.96 2.20
CA ALA A 97 -9.78 24.28 1.71
C ALA A 97 -10.91 24.93 2.52
N ASP A 98 -11.91 24.14 2.90
CA ASP A 98 -13.10 24.64 3.60
C ASP A 98 -12.92 24.74 5.12
N HIS A 99 -12.18 23.83 5.72
CA HIS A 99 -12.10 23.65 7.17
C HIS A 99 -10.69 23.73 7.77
N GLY A 100 -9.65 23.71 6.94
CA GLY A 100 -8.26 23.76 7.37
C GLY A 100 -7.65 22.40 7.70
N ALA A 101 -6.32 22.38 7.85
CA ALA A 101 -5.52 21.17 8.06
C ALA A 101 -5.84 20.42 9.37
N GLN A 102 -6.40 21.09 10.37
CA GLN A 102 -6.76 20.45 11.65
C GLN A 102 -7.87 19.42 11.48
N TYR A 103 -8.85 19.71 10.61
CA TYR A 103 -9.92 18.76 10.29
C TYR A 103 -9.43 17.55 9.51
N LEU A 104 -8.36 17.70 8.74
CA LEU A 104 -7.70 16.58 8.07
C LEU A 104 -7.21 15.54 9.09
N PHE A 105 -6.53 15.98 10.15
CA PHE A 105 -6.05 15.06 11.19
C PHE A 105 -7.20 14.34 11.91
N ALA A 106 -8.27 15.05 12.22
CA ALA A 106 -9.47 14.45 12.84
C ALA A 106 -10.11 13.41 11.90
N THR A 107 -10.19 13.71 10.62
CA THR A 107 -10.74 12.80 9.60
C THR A 107 -9.88 11.55 9.43
N VAL A 108 -8.56 11.68 9.46
CA VAL A 108 -7.63 10.54 9.38
C VAL A 108 -7.78 9.63 10.60
N VAL A 109 -7.93 10.18 11.80
CA VAL A 109 -8.19 9.40 13.03
C VAL A 109 -9.51 8.65 12.93
N LEU A 110 -10.58 9.33 12.47
CA LEU A 110 -11.89 8.72 12.28
C LEU A 110 -11.84 7.58 11.24
N MET A 111 -11.13 7.82 10.13
CA MET A 111 -10.91 6.80 9.10
C MET A 111 -10.17 5.58 9.66
N GLY A 112 -9.15 5.79 10.49
CA GLY A 112 -8.42 4.71 11.15
C GLY A 112 -9.34 3.87 12.05
N ILE A 113 -10.21 4.50 12.82
CA ILE A 113 -11.19 3.82 13.68
C ILE A 113 -12.15 2.99 12.82
N LEU A 114 -12.68 3.56 11.75
CA LEU A 114 -13.57 2.83 10.82
C LEU A 114 -12.87 1.63 10.16
N GLN A 115 -11.59 1.76 9.82
CA GLN A 115 -10.80 0.67 9.26
C GLN A 115 -10.61 -0.46 10.28
N ILE A 116 -10.34 -0.14 11.55
CA ILE A 116 -10.25 -1.12 12.63
C ILE A 116 -11.58 -1.85 12.81
N LEU A 117 -12.69 -1.12 12.89
CA LEU A 117 -14.03 -1.72 12.95
C LEU A 117 -14.28 -2.66 11.77
N SER A 118 -13.98 -2.23 10.55
CA SER A 118 -14.13 -3.04 9.34
C SER A 118 -13.29 -4.32 9.40
N GLY A 119 -12.09 -4.26 9.99
CA GLY A 119 -11.23 -5.41 10.23
C GLY A 119 -11.84 -6.40 11.22
N ILE A 120 -12.41 -5.91 12.33
CA ILE A 120 -13.08 -6.73 13.35
C ILE A 120 -14.31 -7.44 12.77
N PHE A 121 -15.14 -6.73 12.00
CA PHE A 121 -16.30 -7.30 11.31
C PHE A 121 -15.93 -8.20 10.11
N ARG A 122 -14.63 -8.34 9.80
CA ARG A 122 -14.12 -9.13 8.66
C ARG A 122 -14.80 -8.77 7.34
N LEU A 123 -15.08 -7.48 7.14
CA LEU A 123 -15.72 -6.98 5.92
C LEU A 123 -14.90 -7.27 4.65
N GLY A 124 -13.62 -7.57 4.79
CA GLY A 124 -12.76 -8.05 3.70
C GLY A 124 -13.26 -9.32 2.99
N LYS A 125 -14.19 -10.08 3.62
CA LYS A 125 -14.85 -11.20 2.92
C LYS A 125 -15.72 -10.75 1.75
N PHE A 126 -16.28 -9.54 1.80
CA PHE A 126 -17.10 -8.99 0.72
C PHE A 126 -16.31 -8.69 -0.55
N ILE A 127 -14.99 -8.49 -0.44
CA ILE A 127 -14.11 -8.33 -1.61
C ILE A 127 -14.18 -9.56 -2.54
N ARG A 128 -14.45 -10.75 -2.01
CA ARG A 128 -14.61 -11.96 -2.82
C ARG A 128 -15.87 -11.95 -3.70
N MET A 129 -16.82 -11.07 -3.41
CA MET A 129 -18.04 -10.90 -4.20
C MET A 129 -17.82 -9.94 -5.38
N VAL A 130 -16.70 -9.21 -5.39
CA VAL A 130 -16.37 -8.31 -6.49
C VAL A 130 -15.80 -9.13 -7.65
N PRO A 131 -16.39 -9.05 -8.86
CA PRO A 131 -15.90 -9.78 -10.04
C PRO A 131 -14.44 -9.40 -10.35
N GLN A 132 -13.66 -10.40 -10.77
CA GLN A 132 -12.24 -10.20 -11.12
C GLN A 132 -12.00 -9.07 -12.15
N PRO A 133 -12.86 -8.84 -13.18
CA PRO A 133 -12.67 -7.74 -14.12
C PRO A 133 -12.66 -6.35 -13.48
N VAL A 134 -13.41 -6.17 -12.38
CA VAL A 134 -13.47 -4.89 -11.65
C VAL A 134 -12.23 -4.67 -10.79
N MET A 135 -11.54 -5.74 -10.40
CA MET A 135 -10.30 -5.66 -9.62
C MET A 135 -9.07 -5.38 -10.48
N LEU A 136 -9.13 -5.71 -11.75
CA LEU A 136 -8.01 -5.54 -12.69
C LEU A 136 -8.03 -4.18 -13.40
N GLY A 137 -9.10 -3.36 -13.17
CA GLY A 137 -9.23 -2.02 -13.72
C GLY A 137 -9.51 -1.99 -15.18
#